data_c2bd3299f5408c03de6b0ae8b2eb697e
#
_entry.id   c2bd3299f5408c03de6b0ae8b2eb697e
#
_cell.length_a   1.000
_cell.length_b   1.000
_cell.length_c   1.000
_cell.angle_alpha   90.00
_cell.angle_beta   90.00
_cell.angle_gamma   90.00
#
_symmetry.space_group_name_H-M   'P 1'
#
loop_
_entity.id
_entity.type
_entity.pdbx_description
1 polymer ?
#
loop_
_entity_poly.entity_id
_entity_poly.type
_entity_poly.pdbx_seq_one_letter_code
_entity_poly.pdbx_strand_id
1 'polypeptide(L)'
;MGEKSVQKKKYILDTARKVFMEKGYKSVTMKDIVEACEISRGGLYLYFDSTEQILLEILQMEAEETDDIFAESITEGDTASDILLLFLKEQKKELLQKNNLTTAVYEYFFANRSTDRNNMLRKQFDAGVRVLEKLIGMGIASGEFYCENPKGAASNIMYVLEGMKINAQTFGITEKKVDEQLLYIMEGLVID
;
A
#
# COMPACT_ATOMS: atom_id res chain seq x y z
N MET A 1 -1.62 -17.88 21.96
CA MET A 1 -0.37 -18.35 21.31
C MET A 1 0.81 -17.94 22.16
N GLY A 2 1.81 -18.81 22.38
CA GLY A 2 3.01 -18.41 23.13
C GLY A 2 3.91 -17.48 22.30
N GLU A 3 4.70 -16.64 22.96
CA GLU A 3 5.59 -15.64 22.36
C GLU A 3 6.48 -16.20 21.23
N LYS A 4 7.04 -17.39 21.42
CA LYS A 4 7.84 -18.09 20.40
C LYS A 4 7.04 -18.41 19.11
N SER A 5 5.73 -18.68 19.24
CA SER A 5 4.87 -18.96 18.08
C SER A 5 4.58 -17.69 17.29
N VAL A 6 4.39 -16.54 17.95
CA VAL A 6 4.20 -15.23 17.32
C VAL A 6 5.47 -14.82 16.55
N GLN A 7 6.64 -14.94 17.18
CA GLN A 7 7.92 -14.66 16.54
C GLN A 7 8.18 -15.55 15.32
N LYS A 8 7.84 -16.85 15.42
CA LYS A 8 7.98 -17.76 14.29
C LYS A 8 7.03 -17.43 13.13
N LYS A 9 5.79 -17.05 13.43
CA LYS A 9 4.83 -16.60 12.42
C LYS A 9 5.32 -15.36 11.70
N LYS A 10 5.81 -14.34 12.44
CA LYS A 10 6.39 -13.13 11.86
C LYS A 10 7.59 -13.45 10.96
N TYR A 11 8.51 -14.29 11.41
CA TYR A 11 9.66 -14.73 10.60
C TYR A 11 9.24 -15.36 9.27
N ILE A 12 8.19 -16.21 9.28
CA ILE A 12 7.65 -16.82 8.05
C ILE A 12 7.08 -15.74 7.12
N LEU A 13 6.31 -14.78 7.63
CA LEU A 13 5.74 -13.68 6.85
C LEU A 13 6.84 -12.80 6.23
N ASP A 14 7.83 -12.39 7.01
CA ASP A 14 8.95 -11.55 6.55
C ASP A 14 9.78 -12.26 5.45
N THR A 15 9.96 -13.58 5.58
CA THR A 15 10.68 -14.37 4.58
C THR A 15 9.83 -14.57 3.31
N ALA A 16 8.56 -14.94 3.46
CA ALA A 16 7.64 -15.14 2.35
C ALA A 16 7.42 -13.84 1.55
N ARG A 17 7.41 -12.69 2.23
CA ARG A 17 7.36 -11.36 1.59
C ARG A 17 8.45 -11.22 0.54
N LYS A 18 9.69 -11.56 0.87
CA LYS A 18 10.82 -11.50 -0.06
C LYS A 18 10.62 -12.43 -1.26
N VAL A 19 10.12 -13.64 -1.01
CA VAL A 19 9.82 -14.62 -2.07
C VAL A 19 8.75 -14.09 -3.03
N PHE A 20 7.69 -13.47 -2.51
CA PHE A 20 6.65 -12.84 -3.35
C PHE A 20 7.19 -11.63 -4.13
N MET A 21 8.05 -10.82 -3.54
CA MET A 21 8.67 -9.67 -4.22
C MET A 21 9.54 -10.10 -5.39
N GLU A 22 10.23 -11.24 -5.26
CA GLU A 22 11.13 -11.75 -6.30
C GLU A 22 10.40 -12.51 -7.40
N LYS A 23 9.37 -13.31 -7.06
CA LYS A 23 8.74 -14.26 -7.98
C LYS A 23 7.34 -13.85 -8.44
N GLY A 24 6.72 -12.86 -7.80
CA GLY A 24 5.28 -12.58 -7.99
C GLY A 24 4.41 -13.63 -7.29
N TYR A 25 3.08 -13.44 -7.29
CA TYR A 25 2.15 -14.36 -6.64
C TYR A 25 1.97 -15.68 -7.39
N LYS A 26 1.81 -15.61 -8.72
CA LYS A 26 1.50 -16.79 -9.55
C LYS A 26 2.58 -17.85 -9.56
N SER A 27 3.84 -17.43 -9.38
CA SER A 27 4.99 -18.34 -9.44
C SER A 27 5.40 -18.89 -8.07
N VAL A 28 4.82 -18.39 -6.98
CA VAL A 28 5.17 -18.80 -5.62
C VAL A 28 4.35 -20.01 -5.18
N THR A 29 5.03 -21.03 -4.65
CA THR A 29 4.43 -22.23 -4.06
C THR A 29 4.75 -22.33 -2.57
N MET A 30 3.98 -23.14 -1.83
CA MET A 30 4.29 -23.44 -0.42
C MET A 30 5.68 -24.05 -0.26
N LYS A 31 6.19 -24.78 -1.29
CA LYS A 31 7.54 -25.35 -1.29
C LYS A 31 8.61 -24.26 -1.33
N ASP A 32 8.44 -23.24 -2.15
CA ASP A 32 9.38 -22.11 -2.21
C ASP A 32 9.51 -21.41 -0.85
N ILE A 33 8.39 -21.25 -0.13
CA ILE A 33 8.38 -20.63 1.20
C ILE A 33 9.03 -21.53 2.24
N VAL A 34 8.78 -22.85 2.20
CA VAL A 34 9.43 -23.84 3.06
C VAL A 34 10.95 -23.78 2.90
N GLU A 35 11.43 -23.75 1.65
CA GLU A 35 12.86 -23.68 1.31
C GLU A 35 13.48 -22.36 1.77
N ALA A 36 12.81 -21.24 1.50
CA ALA A 36 13.29 -19.92 1.91
C ALA A 36 13.33 -19.73 3.43
N CYS A 37 12.37 -20.30 4.16
CA CYS A 37 12.31 -20.23 5.62
C CYS A 37 13.22 -21.28 6.31
N GLU A 38 13.80 -22.22 5.56
CA GLU A 38 14.59 -23.34 6.11
C GLU A 38 13.84 -24.13 7.20
N ILE A 39 12.53 -24.37 6.99
CA ILE A 39 11.69 -25.11 7.94
C ILE A 39 11.11 -26.37 7.29
N SER A 40 10.62 -27.28 8.12
CA SER A 40 9.90 -28.44 7.59
C SER A 40 8.55 -28.04 6.99
N ARG A 41 8.05 -28.83 6.02
CA ARG A 41 6.71 -28.64 5.44
C ARG A 41 5.63 -28.61 6.52
N GLY A 42 5.64 -29.56 7.46
CA GLY A 42 4.72 -29.57 8.59
C GLY A 42 4.84 -28.31 9.47
N GLY A 43 6.06 -27.77 9.63
CA GLY A 43 6.28 -26.53 10.35
C GLY A 43 5.63 -25.32 9.73
N LEU A 44 5.56 -25.20 8.38
CA LEU A 44 4.81 -24.17 7.69
C LEU A 44 3.31 -24.34 7.83
N TYR A 45 2.81 -25.56 7.57
CA TYR A 45 1.37 -25.86 7.62
C TYR A 45 0.73 -25.77 9.02
N LEU A 46 1.53 -25.64 10.10
CA LEU A 46 1.02 -25.27 11.42
C LEU A 46 0.54 -23.81 11.51
N TYR A 47 0.98 -22.96 10.59
CA TYR A 47 0.67 -21.52 10.60
C TYR A 47 -0.20 -21.09 9.42
N PHE A 48 -0.02 -21.69 8.25
CA PHE A 48 -0.61 -21.25 7.00
C PHE A 48 -1.02 -22.41 6.10
N ASP A 49 -2.23 -22.37 5.58
CA ASP A 49 -2.79 -23.42 4.73
C ASP A 49 -2.48 -23.20 3.24
N SER A 50 -2.18 -21.95 2.83
CA SER A 50 -1.96 -21.60 1.43
C SER A 50 -1.06 -20.37 1.27
N THR A 51 -0.51 -20.20 0.05
CA THR A 51 0.21 -18.99 -0.36
C THR A 51 -0.70 -17.76 -0.35
N GLU A 52 -1.98 -17.92 -0.65
CA GLU A 52 -2.99 -16.88 -0.57
C GLU A 52 -3.12 -16.33 0.85
N GLN A 53 -3.29 -17.21 1.84
CA GLN A 53 -3.38 -16.79 3.24
C GLN A 53 -2.13 -16.02 3.67
N ILE A 54 -0.95 -16.51 3.28
CA ILE A 54 0.32 -15.83 3.61
C ILE A 54 0.37 -14.44 2.99
N LEU A 55 0.04 -14.31 1.69
CA LEU A 55 0.04 -13.00 1.02
C LEU A 55 -0.92 -12.03 1.68
N LEU A 56 -2.15 -12.45 1.96
CA LEU A 56 -3.17 -11.58 2.57
C LEU A 56 -2.77 -11.13 3.98
N GLU A 57 -2.14 -12.01 4.79
CA GLU A 57 -1.63 -11.60 6.11
C GLU A 57 -0.44 -10.64 5.99
N ILE A 58 0.46 -10.81 5.00
CA ILE A 58 1.53 -9.84 4.73
C ILE A 58 0.95 -8.47 4.40
N LEU A 59 -0.04 -8.41 3.50
CA LEU A 59 -0.67 -7.16 3.09
C LEU A 59 -1.40 -6.46 4.26
N GLN A 60 -2.04 -7.24 5.13
CA GLN A 60 -2.66 -6.68 6.33
C GLN A 60 -1.62 -6.10 7.28
N MET A 61 -0.52 -6.80 7.51
CA MET A 61 0.57 -6.34 8.38
C MET A 61 1.23 -5.06 7.82
N GLU A 62 1.48 -4.99 6.50
CA GLU A 62 2.03 -3.78 5.86
C GLU A 62 1.07 -2.58 5.98
N ALA A 63 -0.23 -2.79 5.81
CA ALA A 63 -1.21 -1.72 5.96
C ALA A 63 -1.22 -1.16 7.38
N GLU A 64 -1.21 -2.03 8.41
CA GLU A 64 -1.17 -1.63 9.82
C GLU A 64 0.13 -0.86 10.13
N GLU A 65 1.30 -1.37 9.71
CA GLU A 65 2.59 -0.70 9.91
C GLU A 65 2.65 0.68 9.20
N THR A 66 2.08 0.81 8.01
CA THR A 66 2.06 2.07 7.26
C THR A 66 1.16 3.10 7.93
N ASP A 67 -0.02 2.69 8.39
CA ASP A 67 -0.96 3.56 9.09
C ASP A 67 -0.37 4.09 10.39
N ASP A 68 0.33 3.25 11.17
CA ASP A 68 0.99 3.63 12.43
C ASP A 68 2.12 4.65 12.16
N ILE A 69 3.02 4.37 11.21
CA ILE A 69 4.14 5.27 10.85
C ILE A 69 3.62 6.62 10.36
N PHE A 70 2.58 6.62 9.53
CA PHE A 70 1.99 7.86 9.03
C PHE A 70 1.36 8.67 10.16
N ALA A 71 0.59 8.02 11.05
CA ALA A 71 -0.02 8.68 12.20
C ALA A 71 1.03 9.28 13.15
N GLU A 72 2.13 8.56 13.43
CA GLU A 72 3.25 9.04 14.26
C GLU A 72 4.02 10.20 13.63
N SER A 73 4.00 10.32 12.30
CA SER A 73 4.71 11.37 11.56
C SER A 73 3.97 12.71 11.55
N ILE A 74 2.68 12.74 11.95
CA ILE A 74 1.88 13.95 12.05
C ILE A 74 2.08 14.56 13.43
N THR A 75 2.45 15.85 13.48
CA THR A 75 2.69 16.58 14.72
C THR A 75 1.57 17.58 15.01
N GLU A 76 1.45 17.99 16.29
CA GLU A 76 0.53 19.05 16.67
C GLU A 76 0.99 20.37 16.07
N GLY A 77 0.19 20.91 15.16
CA GLY A 77 0.50 22.15 14.41
C GLY A 77 0.79 21.97 12.93
N ASP A 78 0.85 20.71 12.43
CA ASP A 78 0.96 20.48 10.99
C ASP A 78 -0.31 20.96 10.29
N THR A 79 -0.11 21.67 9.17
CA THR A 79 -1.19 22.13 8.30
C THR A 79 -1.73 20.99 7.42
N ALA A 80 -2.89 21.20 6.81
CA ALA A 80 -3.42 20.22 5.86
C ALA A 80 -2.48 20.02 4.66
N SER A 81 -1.82 21.09 4.24
CA SER A 81 -0.79 21.06 3.18
C SER A 81 0.42 20.23 3.58
N ASP A 82 0.91 20.38 4.83
CA ASP A 82 2.05 19.61 5.33
C ASP A 82 1.72 18.10 5.36
N ILE A 83 0.54 17.74 5.86
CA ILE A 83 0.09 16.33 5.94
C ILE A 83 -0.10 15.73 4.54
N LEU A 84 -0.69 16.49 3.60
CA LEU A 84 -0.83 16.02 2.23
C LEU A 84 0.53 15.81 1.56
N LEU A 85 1.46 16.74 1.77
CA LEU A 85 2.82 16.64 1.22
C LEU A 85 3.57 15.44 1.81
N LEU A 86 3.41 15.16 3.11
CA LEU A 86 3.97 13.99 3.77
C LEU A 86 3.41 12.71 3.15
N PHE A 87 2.09 12.61 3.00
CA PHE A 87 1.43 11.47 2.34
C PHE A 87 1.98 11.24 0.93
N LEU A 88 2.06 12.29 0.11
CA LEU A 88 2.58 12.20 -1.26
C LEU A 88 4.05 11.80 -1.31
N LYS A 89 4.87 12.23 -0.35
CA LYS A 89 6.28 11.79 -0.22
C LYS A 89 6.39 10.30 0.07
N GLU A 90 5.55 9.75 0.94
CA GLU A 90 5.56 8.30 1.21
C GLU A 90 5.08 7.51 -0.02
N GLN A 91 4.05 8.00 -0.74
CA GLN A 91 3.65 7.38 -2.01
C GLN A 91 4.77 7.42 -3.06
N LYS A 92 5.51 8.53 -3.18
CA LYS A 92 6.68 8.63 -4.07
C LYS A 92 7.73 7.59 -3.73
N LYS A 93 8.05 7.43 -2.46
CA LYS A 93 9.04 6.46 -1.99
C LYS A 93 8.64 5.03 -2.36
N GLU A 94 7.37 4.66 -2.15
CA GLU A 94 6.82 3.36 -2.55
C GLU A 94 6.90 3.15 -4.07
N LEU A 95 6.49 4.15 -4.86
CA LEU A 95 6.51 4.11 -6.33
C LEU A 95 7.90 3.89 -6.92
N LEU A 96 8.93 4.47 -6.31
CA LEU A 96 10.32 4.39 -6.77
C LEU A 96 11.07 3.17 -6.22
N GLN A 97 10.48 2.45 -5.28
CA GLN A 97 11.07 1.24 -4.71
C GLN A 97 10.99 0.09 -5.72
N LYS A 98 12.16 -0.39 -6.17
CA LYS A 98 12.24 -1.44 -7.21
C LYS A 98 11.72 -2.81 -6.74
N ASN A 99 11.94 -3.14 -5.47
CA ASN A 99 11.52 -4.41 -4.88
C ASN A 99 10.38 -4.15 -3.91
N ASN A 100 9.16 -4.36 -4.37
CA ASN A 100 7.93 -4.23 -3.57
C ASN A 100 6.93 -5.34 -3.94
N LEU A 101 5.84 -5.42 -3.23
CA LEU A 101 4.80 -6.44 -3.44
C LEU A 101 3.83 -6.13 -4.58
N THR A 102 3.93 -4.97 -5.23
CA THR A 102 2.92 -4.48 -6.19
C THR A 102 2.60 -5.52 -7.27
N THR A 103 3.63 -6.15 -7.87
CA THR A 103 3.41 -7.20 -8.87
C THR A 103 2.62 -8.38 -8.29
N ALA A 104 3.01 -8.90 -7.13
CA ALA A 104 2.33 -10.02 -6.50
C ALA A 104 0.88 -9.67 -6.13
N VAL A 105 0.64 -8.46 -5.65
CA VAL A 105 -0.69 -7.93 -5.32
C VAL A 105 -1.59 -7.91 -6.54
N TYR A 106 -1.15 -7.29 -7.63
CA TYR A 106 -1.98 -7.23 -8.84
C TYR A 106 -2.17 -8.60 -9.50
N GLU A 107 -1.15 -9.47 -9.51
CA GLU A 107 -1.30 -10.84 -9.99
C GLU A 107 -2.38 -11.61 -9.22
N TYR A 108 -2.38 -11.47 -7.88
CA TYR A 108 -3.39 -12.08 -7.02
C TYR A 108 -4.80 -11.57 -7.33
N PHE A 109 -4.99 -10.24 -7.35
CA PHE A 109 -6.31 -9.66 -7.54
C PHE A 109 -6.82 -9.79 -8.98
N PHE A 110 -5.95 -9.83 -9.98
CA PHE A 110 -6.35 -10.15 -11.36
C PHE A 110 -6.75 -11.62 -11.53
N ALA A 111 -6.11 -12.55 -10.81
CA ALA A 111 -6.48 -13.96 -10.83
C ALA A 111 -7.78 -14.21 -10.06
N ASN A 112 -7.97 -13.52 -8.94
CA ASN A 112 -9.08 -13.68 -8.01
C ASN A 112 -10.06 -12.50 -8.11
N ARG A 113 -10.53 -12.17 -9.33
CA ARG A 113 -11.48 -11.09 -9.55
C ARG A 113 -12.73 -11.28 -8.71
N SER A 114 -12.91 -10.45 -7.72
CA SER A 114 -14.12 -10.43 -6.89
C SER A 114 -14.74 -9.03 -6.92
N THR A 115 -16.03 -8.98 -7.20
CA THR A 115 -16.84 -7.76 -7.02
C THR A 115 -17.27 -7.59 -5.55
N ASP A 116 -16.84 -8.49 -4.68
CA ASP A 116 -17.16 -8.44 -3.26
C ASP A 116 -16.61 -7.16 -2.63
N ARG A 117 -17.46 -6.50 -1.83
CA ARG A 117 -17.08 -5.34 -1.01
C ARG A 117 -16.00 -5.69 0.03
N ASN A 118 -15.76 -6.97 0.28
CA ASN A 118 -14.71 -7.47 1.15
C ASN A 118 -13.33 -7.60 0.49
N ASN A 119 -13.21 -7.32 -0.83
CA ASN A 119 -11.93 -7.29 -1.52
C ASN A 119 -10.98 -6.31 -0.81
N MET A 120 -9.81 -6.81 -0.37
CA MET A 120 -8.84 -6.04 0.43
C MET A 120 -8.31 -4.82 -0.33
N LEU A 121 -7.96 -4.97 -1.61
CA LEU A 121 -7.47 -3.86 -2.45
C LEU A 121 -8.51 -2.74 -2.53
N ARG A 122 -9.79 -3.10 -2.69
CA ARG A 122 -10.89 -2.14 -2.68
C ARG A 122 -11.03 -1.44 -1.32
N LYS A 123 -10.94 -2.19 -0.22
CA LYS A 123 -10.99 -1.59 1.13
C LYS A 123 -9.87 -0.59 1.36
N GLN A 124 -8.65 -0.92 0.93
CA GLN A 124 -7.50 -0.01 1.02
C GLN A 124 -7.72 1.24 0.15
N PHE A 125 -8.17 1.08 -1.10
CA PHE A 125 -8.51 2.22 -1.97
C PHE A 125 -9.58 3.12 -1.33
N ASP A 126 -10.69 2.54 -0.88
CA ASP A 126 -11.79 3.29 -0.25
C ASP A 126 -11.35 3.94 1.08
N ALA A 127 -10.44 3.34 1.83
CA ALA A 127 -9.84 3.93 3.03
C ALA A 127 -8.97 5.14 2.67
N GLY A 128 -8.10 5.02 1.68
CA GLY A 128 -7.29 6.14 1.16
C GLY A 128 -8.15 7.32 0.69
N VAL A 129 -9.23 7.04 -0.04
CA VAL A 129 -10.19 8.08 -0.47
C VAL A 129 -10.79 8.79 0.76
N ARG A 130 -11.23 8.07 1.79
CA ARG A 130 -11.81 8.69 3.01
C ARG A 130 -10.80 9.55 3.76
N VAL A 131 -9.56 9.11 3.89
CA VAL A 131 -8.49 9.87 4.55
C VAL A 131 -8.20 11.16 3.80
N LEU A 132 -8.01 11.06 2.47
CA LEU A 132 -7.78 12.23 1.62
C LEU A 132 -8.97 13.19 1.59
N GLU A 133 -10.21 12.68 1.50
CA GLU A 133 -11.42 13.50 1.56
C GLU A 133 -11.48 14.33 2.85
N LYS A 134 -11.18 13.70 3.99
CA LYS A 134 -11.12 14.37 5.29
C LYS A 134 -10.01 15.43 5.32
N LEU A 135 -8.82 15.09 4.81
CA LEU A 135 -7.67 16.00 4.78
C LEU A 135 -7.93 17.22 3.89
N ILE A 136 -8.50 17.01 2.70
CA ILE A 136 -8.89 18.09 1.81
C ILE A 136 -9.95 18.98 2.47
N GLY A 137 -10.93 18.38 3.16
CA GLY A 137 -11.93 19.12 3.93
C GLY A 137 -11.34 19.99 5.05
N MET A 138 -10.30 19.50 5.74
CA MET A 138 -9.56 20.27 6.73
C MET A 138 -8.86 21.48 6.09
N GLY A 139 -8.17 21.28 4.96
CA GLY A 139 -7.50 22.35 4.23
C GLY A 139 -8.46 23.42 3.67
N ILE A 140 -9.67 23.03 3.25
CA ILE A 140 -10.72 23.98 2.87
C ILE A 140 -11.16 24.79 4.09
N ALA A 141 -11.37 24.13 5.23
CA ALA A 141 -11.81 24.81 6.45
C ALA A 141 -10.75 25.79 7.01
N SER A 142 -9.46 25.50 6.83
CA SER A 142 -8.36 26.40 7.21
C SER A 142 -8.04 27.46 6.16
N GLY A 143 -8.60 27.37 4.95
CA GLY A 143 -8.32 28.29 3.84
C GLY A 143 -7.05 27.97 3.07
N GLU A 144 -6.48 26.81 3.25
CA GLU A 144 -5.27 26.35 2.51
C GLU A 144 -5.64 25.77 1.13
N PHE A 145 -6.81 25.15 1.01
CA PHE A 145 -7.27 24.48 -0.20
C PHE A 145 -8.57 25.08 -0.72
N TYR A 146 -8.71 25.04 -2.05
CA TYR A 146 -9.98 25.27 -2.73
C TYR A 146 -10.39 24.03 -3.51
N CYS A 147 -11.54 23.46 -3.20
CA CYS A 147 -12.07 22.31 -3.91
C CYS A 147 -13.60 22.22 -3.72
N GLU A 148 -14.35 22.25 -4.83
CA GLU A 148 -15.82 22.13 -4.81
C GLU A 148 -16.28 20.71 -4.48
N ASN A 149 -15.46 19.69 -4.81
CA ASN A 149 -15.80 18.29 -4.62
C ASN A 149 -14.64 17.51 -3.97
N PRO A 150 -14.45 17.61 -2.64
CA PRO A 150 -13.35 16.95 -1.92
C PRO A 150 -13.28 15.44 -2.17
N LYS A 151 -14.41 14.76 -2.20
CA LYS A 151 -14.46 13.32 -2.47
C LYS A 151 -14.02 12.97 -3.90
N GLY A 152 -14.44 13.79 -4.87
CA GLY A 152 -14.00 13.63 -6.26
C GLY A 152 -12.50 13.83 -6.41
N ALA A 153 -11.95 14.87 -5.77
CA ALA A 153 -10.52 15.14 -5.74
C ALA A 153 -9.74 14.00 -5.07
N ALA A 154 -10.19 13.53 -3.91
CA ALA A 154 -9.59 12.38 -3.22
C ALA A 154 -9.57 11.13 -4.09
N SER A 155 -10.69 10.83 -4.76
CA SER A 155 -10.77 9.68 -5.68
C SER A 155 -9.83 9.84 -6.87
N ASN A 156 -9.70 11.06 -7.44
CA ASN A 156 -8.77 11.34 -8.53
C ASN A 156 -7.32 11.12 -8.11
N ILE A 157 -6.93 11.59 -6.93
CA ILE A 157 -5.58 11.37 -6.37
C ILE A 157 -5.29 9.87 -6.28
N MET A 158 -6.21 9.08 -5.73
CA MET A 158 -6.04 7.64 -5.61
C MET A 158 -5.93 6.95 -6.98
N TYR A 159 -6.73 7.35 -7.98
CA TYR A 159 -6.61 6.80 -9.34
C TYR A 159 -5.29 7.17 -10.01
N VAL A 160 -4.77 8.37 -9.80
CA VAL A 160 -3.45 8.78 -10.31
C VAL A 160 -2.35 7.92 -9.67
N LEU A 161 -2.39 7.75 -8.35
CA LEU A 161 -1.41 6.93 -7.62
C LEU A 161 -1.45 5.47 -8.09
N GLU A 162 -2.63 4.86 -8.22
CA GLU A 162 -2.79 3.49 -8.73
C GLU A 162 -2.31 3.36 -10.17
N GLY A 163 -2.58 4.33 -11.03
CA GLY A 163 -2.06 4.38 -12.40
C GLY A 163 -0.53 4.43 -12.43
N MET A 164 0.08 5.22 -11.56
CA MET A 164 1.55 5.28 -11.45
C MET A 164 2.15 3.97 -10.91
N LYS A 165 1.49 3.30 -9.95
CA LYS A 165 1.93 1.99 -9.46
C LYS A 165 1.97 0.95 -10.58
N ILE A 166 0.94 0.89 -11.42
CA ILE A 166 0.90 0.00 -12.58
C ILE A 166 2.00 0.36 -13.58
N ASN A 167 2.17 1.65 -13.90
CA ASN A 167 3.23 2.10 -14.81
C ASN A 167 4.62 1.70 -14.32
N ALA A 168 4.89 1.86 -13.03
CA ALA A 168 6.16 1.49 -12.43
C ALA A 168 6.51 0.01 -12.63
N GLN A 169 5.51 -0.88 -12.61
CA GLN A 169 5.70 -2.32 -12.77
C GLN A 169 5.69 -2.81 -14.23
N THR A 170 5.16 -2.02 -15.17
CA THR A 170 5.02 -2.44 -16.57
C THR A 170 6.15 -1.94 -17.46
N PHE A 171 6.33 -0.63 -17.54
CA PHE A 171 7.36 -0.01 -18.39
C PHE A 171 8.28 0.97 -17.65
N GLY A 172 8.14 1.01 -16.33
CA GLY A 172 8.94 1.85 -15.46
C GLY A 172 8.42 3.29 -15.37
N ILE A 173 8.78 3.94 -14.27
CA ILE A 173 8.49 5.35 -14.05
C ILE A 173 9.76 6.05 -13.56
N THR A 174 10.00 7.28 -14.00
CA THR A 174 11.13 8.08 -13.53
C THR A 174 10.71 8.97 -12.37
N GLU A 175 11.64 9.27 -11.48
CA GLU A 175 11.41 10.19 -10.37
C GLU A 175 10.82 11.54 -10.84
N LYS A 176 11.37 12.09 -11.93
CA LYS A 176 10.87 13.33 -12.55
C LYS A 176 9.38 13.23 -12.90
N LYS A 177 8.94 12.13 -13.51
CA LYS A 177 7.53 11.92 -13.88
C LYS A 177 6.62 11.79 -12.65
N VAL A 178 7.12 11.14 -11.60
CA VAL A 178 6.39 11.07 -10.33
C VAL A 178 6.23 12.48 -9.76
N ASP A 179 7.31 13.26 -9.66
CA ASP A 179 7.28 14.62 -9.13
C ASP A 179 6.33 15.53 -9.91
N GLU A 180 6.33 15.44 -11.25
CA GLU A 180 5.38 16.19 -12.09
C GLU A 180 3.92 15.86 -11.75
N GLN A 181 3.58 14.57 -11.54
CA GLN A 181 2.20 14.19 -11.19
C GLN A 181 1.81 14.60 -9.77
N LEU A 182 2.74 14.50 -8.81
CA LEU A 182 2.48 14.94 -7.44
C LEU A 182 2.34 16.47 -7.35
N LEU A 183 3.09 17.22 -8.18
CA LEU A 183 2.93 18.65 -8.30
C LEU A 183 1.52 19.03 -8.82
N TYR A 184 1.04 18.39 -9.89
CA TYR A 184 -0.32 18.60 -10.39
C TYR A 184 -1.41 18.30 -9.36
N ILE A 185 -1.20 17.30 -8.49
CA ILE A 185 -2.12 17.04 -7.37
C ILE A 185 -2.17 18.24 -6.42
N MET A 186 -1.00 18.78 -6.05
CA MET A 186 -0.92 19.94 -5.14
C MET A 186 -1.50 21.19 -5.77
N GLU A 187 -1.11 21.53 -7.00
CA GLU A 187 -1.60 22.71 -7.75
C GLU A 187 -3.12 22.66 -7.95
N GLY A 188 -3.71 21.46 -8.03
CA GLY A 188 -5.15 21.30 -8.15
C GLY A 188 -5.94 21.57 -6.87
N LEU A 189 -5.29 21.80 -5.74
CA LEU A 189 -5.92 22.02 -4.44
C LEU A 189 -5.53 23.36 -3.80
N VAL A 190 -4.28 23.81 -3.99
CA VAL A 190 -3.77 25.02 -3.35
C VAL A 190 -4.37 26.26 -3.99
N ILE A 191 -4.72 27.26 -3.18
CA ILE A 191 -5.15 28.59 -3.63
C ILE A 191 -3.89 29.40 -3.95
N ASP A 192 -3.80 29.96 -5.16
CA ASP A 192 -2.78 30.92 -5.56
C ASP A 192 -2.97 32.28 -4.85
#